data_b00a7351bae47161486c0e0e5c017eb5
#
_entry.id   b00a7351bae47161486c0e0e5c017eb5
#
_cell.length_a   1.000
_cell.length_b   1.000
_cell.length_c   1.000
_cell.angle_alpha   90.00
_cell.angle_beta   90.00
_cell.angle_gamma   90.00
#
_symmetry.space_group_name_H-M   'P 1'
#
loop_
_entity.id
_entity.type
_entity.pdbx_description
1 polymer ?
#
loop_
_entity_poly.entity_id
_entity_poly.type
_entity_poly.pdbx_seq_one_letter_code
_entity_poly.pdbx_strand_id
1 'polypeptide(L)'
;LLGPNGAGKTTCFYSIMGLVKPDSGRILMDGEDVTHLPMYRRAILGLGYLPQETSIFRGLTVEQNIATVLELAEPDRQTRRDSLERLLDDFGLTRLRTAPAMALSGGERRRCEIARALAANPSIMLLDEPFAGIDPLSISDIRDLVIDLKTRGIGVLITDHNVRETLDIVDRACIIYGGRVLFAGTPQDLVADENVRRLYLGENFTL
;
A
#
# COMPACT_ATOMS: atom_id res chain seq x y z
N LEU A 1 -0.90 2.88 9.93
CA LEU A 1 -1.96 3.71 10.48
C LEU A 1 -3.06 2.82 11.01
N LEU A 2 -3.25 2.77 12.31
CA LEU A 2 -4.16 1.88 13.01
C LEU A 2 -5.28 2.66 13.72
N GLY A 3 -6.30 1.95 14.17
CA GLY A 3 -7.42 2.53 14.94
C GLY A 3 -8.73 1.78 14.71
N PRO A 4 -9.74 1.98 15.54
CA PRO A 4 -11.05 1.34 15.39
C PRO A 4 -11.78 1.80 14.13
N ASN A 5 -12.85 1.08 13.78
CA ASN A 5 -13.70 1.47 12.66
C ASN A 5 -14.33 2.85 12.94
N GLY A 6 -14.38 3.70 11.91
CA GLY A 6 -14.87 5.08 12.05
C GLY A 6 -13.89 6.08 12.69
N ALA A 7 -12.68 5.67 13.06
CA ALA A 7 -11.68 6.56 13.66
C ALA A 7 -11.15 7.65 12.72
N GLY A 8 -11.33 7.51 11.39
CA GLY A 8 -10.85 8.46 10.39
C GLY A 8 -9.63 7.98 9.58
N LYS A 9 -9.23 6.71 9.70
CA LYS A 9 -8.10 6.13 8.94
C LYS A 9 -8.25 6.32 7.43
N THR A 10 -9.37 5.86 6.87
CA THR A 10 -9.68 5.96 5.44
C THR A 10 -9.76 7.42 4.98
N THR A 11 -10.34 8.30 5.78
CA THR A 11 -10.39 9.75 5.47
C THR A 11 -8.98 10.35 5.38
N CYS A 12 -8.13 10.03 6.35
CA CYS A 12 -6.72 10.45 6.35
C CYS A 12 -5.99 9.92 5.12
N PHE A 13 -6.18 8.64 4.82
CA PHE A 13 -5.57 7.95 3.69
C PHE A 13 -6.01 8.58 2.35
N TYR A 14 -7.31 8.80 2.17
CA TYR A 14 -7.86 9.46 0.97
C TYR A 14 -7.44 10.92 0.85
N SER A 15 -7.20 11.60 1.97
CA SER A 15 -6.63 12.96 1.95
C SER A 15 -5.18 12.94 1.45
N ILE A 16 -4.37 11.96 1.90
CA ILE A 16 -2.99 11.77 1.41
C ILE A 16 -2.99 11.46 -0.09
N MET A 17 -3.96 10.68 -0.56
CA MET A 17 -4.11 10.36 -1.99
C MET A 17 -4.60 11.53 -2.84
N GLY A 18 -5.27 12.53 -2.23
CA GLY A 18 -5.91 13.64 -2.95
C GLY A 18 -7.31 13.31 -3.46
N LEU A 19 -7.95 12.26 -2.93
CA LEU A 19 -9.35 11.92 -3.19
C LEU A 19 -10.30 12.74 -2.32
N VAL A 20 -9.88 13.08 -1.10
CA VAL A 20 -10.61 13.94 -0.16
C VAL A 20 -9.76 15.17 0.12
N LYS A 21 -10.36 16.35 0.00
CA LYS A 21 -9.68 17.60 0.34
C LYS A 21 -9.78 17.83 1.86
N PRO A 22 -8.67 18.05 2.57
CA PRO A 22 -8.70 18.40 3.99
C PRO A 22 -9.26 19.84 4.16
N ASP A 23 -10.03 20.05 5.22
CA ASP A 23 -10.57 21.38 5.56
C ASP A 23 -9.47 22.33 6.02
N SER A 24 -8.42 21.80 6.65
CA SER A 24 -7.28 22.55 7.17
C SER A 24 -6.04 21.66 7.27
N GLY A 25 -4.88 22.28 7.50
CA GLY A 25 -3.60 21.60 7.58
C GLY A 25 -2.90 21.47 6.23
N ARG A 26 -1.79 20.73 6.23
CA ARG A 26 -0.95 20.51 5.03
C ARG A 26 -0.52 19.06 4.92
N ILE A 27 -0.41 18.60 3.68
CA ILE A 27 0.17 17.30 3.32
C ILE A 27 1.47 17.59 2.60
N LEU A 28 2.57 17.12 3.17
CA LEU A 28 3.91 17.30 2.60
C LEU A 28 4.42 15.95 2.11
N MET A 29 5.03 15.94 0.92
CA MET A 29 5.70 14.80 0.33
C MET A 29 7.11 15.24 -0.07
N ASP A 30 8.12 14.65 0.58
CA ASP A 30 9.52 15.05 0.45
C ASP A 30 9.78 16.56 0.63
N GLY A 31 8.99 17.19 1.53
CA GLY A 31 9.07 18.62 1.83
C GLY A 31 8.22 19.51 0.92
N GLU A 32 7.65 19.00 -0.16
CA GLU A 32 6.76 19.73 -1.07
C GLU A 32 5.31 19.66 -0.58
N ASP A 33 4.61 20.80 -0.65
CA ASP A 33 3.19 20.89 -0.28
C ASP A 33 2.30 20.35 -1.41
N VAL A 34 1.76 19.16 -1.19
CA VAL A 34 0.88 18.47 -2.14
C VAL A 34 -0.61 18.58 -1.77
N THR A 35 -0.95 19.40 -0.77
CA THR A 35 -2.32 19.46 -0.20
C THR A 35 -3.39 19.70 -1.26
N HIS A 36 -3.12 20.54 -2.23
CA HIS A 36 -4.09 20.91 -3.27
C HIS A 36 -3.85 20.20 -4.60
N LEU A 37 -2.85 19.32 -4.68
CA LEU A 37 -2.58 18.56 -5.90
C LEU A 37 -3.60 17.42 -6.05
N PRO A 38 -4.17 17.24 -7.25
CA PRO A 38 -5.01 16.08 -7.54
C PRO A 38 -4.21 14.79 -7.55
N MET A 39 -4.88 13.66 -7.36
CA MET A 39 -4.29 12.31 -7.25
C MET A 39 -3.26 12.02 -8.35
N TYR A 40 -3.57 12.33 -9.62
CA TYR A 40 -2.65 12.05 -10.73
C TYR A 40 -1.32 12.82 -10.64
N ARG A 41 -1.33 14.04 -10.08
CA ARG A 41 -0.12 14.82 -9.85
C ARG A 41 0.73 14.20 -8.74
N ARG A 42 0.09 13.72 -7.66
CA ARG A 42 0.79 13.02 -6.58
C ARG A 42 1.36 11.69 -7.07
N ALA A 43 0.67 10.99 -7.98
CA ALA A 43 1.21 9.79 -8.62
C ALA A 43 2.47 10.09 -9.45
N ILE A 44 2.51 11.19 -10.21
CA ILE A 44 3.71 11.63 -10.93
C ILE A 44 4.85 11.97 -9.97
N LEU A 45 4.56 12.47 -8.77
CA LEU A 45 5.54 12.73 -7.72
C LEU A 45 6.00 11.46 -6.98
N GLY A 46 5.50 10.30 -7.37
CA GLY A 46 5.93 9.00 -6.82
C GLY A 46 5.00 8.40 -5.76
N LEU A 47 3.74 8.85 -5.65
CA LEU A 47 2.76 8.24 -4.77
C LEU A 47 2.06 7.06 -5.46
N GLY A 48 2.37 5.83 -5.05
CA GLY A 48 1.67 4.62 -5.47
C GLY A 48 0.51 4.26 -4.54
N TYR A 49 -0.49 3.54 -5.06
CA TYR A 49 -1.64 3.10 -4.29
C TYR A 49 -2.07 1.69 -4.65
N LEU A 50 -2.28 0.87 -3.64
CA LEU A 50 -2.83 -0.46 -3.75
C LEU A 50 -4.11 -0.54 -2.91
N PRO A 51 -5.30 -0.50 -3.54
CA PRO A 51 -6.59 -0.52 -2.83
C PRO A 51 -6.86 -1.88 -2.19
N GLN A 52 -7.77 -1.88 -1.22
CA GLN A 52 -8.32 -3.09 -0.61
C GLN A 52 -9.06 -3.94 -1.67
N GLU A 53 -9.88 -3.30 -2.49
CA GLU A 53 -10.62 -3.99 -3.55
C GLU A 53 -9.73 -4.31 -4.75
N THR A 54 -10.12 -5.37 -5.47
CA THR A 54 -9.44 -5.77 -6.72
C THR A 54 -9.44 -4.64 -7.74
N SER A 55 -8.24 -4.23 -8.13
CA SER A 55 -8.02 -3.10 -9.05
C SER A 55 -7.53 -3.50 -10.43
N ILE A 56 -7.37 -4.80 -10.70
CA ILE A 56 -6.83 -5.31 -11.97
C ILE A 56 -7.68 -4.91 -13.17
N PHE A 57 -7.07 -4.58 -14.29
CA PHE A 57 -7.76 -4.33 -15.55
C PHE A 57 -8.25 -5.67 -16.15
N ARG A 58 -9.51 -5.97 -15.91
CA ARG A 58 -10.12 -7.29 -16.15
C ARG A 58 -10.07 -7.74 -17.61
N GLY A 59 -10.14 -6.81 -18.56
CA GLY A 59 -10.09 -7.07 -20.00
C GLY A 59 -8.69 -7.26 -20.58
N LEU A 60 -7.64 -7.12 -19.77
CA LEU A 60 -6.26 -7.19 -20.20
C LEU A 60 -5.59 -8.49 -19.73
N THR A 61 -4.49 -8.86 -20.37
CA THR A 61 -3.59 -9.92 -19.88
C THR A 61 -2.72 -9.39 -18.74
N VAL A 62 -1.99 -10.28 -18.08
CA VAL A 62 -1.00 -9.91 -17.03
C VAL A 62 0.02 -8.92 -17.58
N GLU A 63 0.65 -9.23 -18.70
CA GLU A 63 1.61 -8.36 -19.37
C GLU A 63 1.02 -6.99 -19.70
N GLN A 64 -0.18 -6.97 -20.29
CA GLN A 64 -0.86 -5.72 -20.65
C GLN A 64 -1.22 -4.87 -19.44
N ASN A 65 -1.58 -5.46 -18.29
CA ASN A 65 -1.82 -4.74 -17.04
C ASN A 65 -0.59 -3.95 -16.60
N ILE A 66 0.59 -4.54 -16.67
CA ILE A 66 1.85 -3.91 -16.28
C ILE A 66 2.31 -2.92 -17.34
N ALA A 67 2.30 -3.34 -18.62
CA ALA A 67 2.76 -2.53 -19.74
C ALA A 67 2.01 -1.20 -19.88
N THR A 68 0.69 -1.19 -19.65
CA THR A 68 -0.12 0.03 -19.71
C THR A 68 0.39 1.13 -18.78
N VAL A 69 0.85 0.77 -17.58
CA VAL A 69 1.40 1.74 -16.62
C VAL A 69 2.81 2.15 -17.02
N LEU A 70 3.64 1.21 -17.48
CA LEU A 70 4.98 1.52 -17.99
C LEU A 70 4.93 2.49 -19.17
N GLU A 71 3.96 2.37 -20.07
CA GLU A 71 3.79 3.28 -21.21
C GLU A 71 3.52 4.73 -20.78
N LEU A 72 2.88 4.92 -19.63
CA LEU A 72 2.63 6.25 -19.07
C LEU A 72 3.82 6.80 -18.27
N ALA A 73 4.59 5.93 -17.63
CA ALA A 73 5.63 6.32 -16.68
C ALA A 73 7.02 6.46 -17.34
N GLU A 74 7.31 5.68 -18.38
CA GLU A 74 8.65 5.60 -18.98
C GLU A 74 8.58 5.85 -20.49
N PRO A 75 9.18 6.93 -21.01
CA PRO A 75 9.16 7.26 -22.44
C PRO A 75 10.05 6.33 -23.30
N ASP A 76 11.14 5.80 -22.73
CA ASP A 76 12.06 4.96 -23.48
C ASP A 76 11.52 3.54 -23.67
N ARG A 77 11.44 3.10 -24.93
CA ARG A 77 10.87 1.79 -25.28
C ARG A 77 11.69 0.62 -24.76
N GLN A 78 13.04 0.74 -24.76
CA GLN A 78 13.89 -0.35 -24.29
C GLN A 78 13.78 -0.49 -22.77
N THR A 79 13.86 0.62 -22.06
CA THR A 79 13.70 0.66 -20.59
C THR A 79 12.34 0.11 -20.15
N ARG A 80 11.24 0.41 -20.90
CA ARG A 80 9.93 -0.19 -20.64
C ARG A 80 9.94 -1.71 -20.76
N ARG A 81 10.58 -2.22 -21.84
CA ARG A 81 10.67 -3.66 -22.07
C ARG A 81 11.45 -4.35 -20.96
N ASP A 82 12.62 -3.82 -20.60
CA ASP A 82 13.47 -4.37 -19.56
C ASP A 82 12.78 -4.33 -18.18
N SER A 83 12.05 -3.25 -17.90
CA SER A 83 11.26 -3.12 -16.68
C SER A 83 10.08 -4.10 -16.63
N LEU A 84 9.41 -4.34 -17.77
CA LEU A 84 8.33 -5.33 -17.87
C LEU A 84 8.85 -6.74 -17.57
N GLU A 85 9.96 -7.15 -18.21
CA GLU A 85 10.54 -8.48 -17.98
C GLU A 85 10.95 -8.65 -16.52
N ARG A 86 11.60 -7.64 -15.94
CA ARG A 86 11.99 -7.65 -14.52
C ARG A 86 10.77 -7.79 -13.60
N LEU A 87 9.71 -6.99 -13.81
CA LEU A 87 8.51 -7.06 -12.97
C LEU A 87 7.79 -8.41 -13.11
N LEU A 88 7.73 -8.97 -14.31
CA LEU A 88 7.16 -10.30 -14.51
C LEU A 88 7.95 -11.38 -13.77
N ASP A 89 9.27 -11.28 -13.76
CA ASP A 89 10.17 -12.25 -13.09
C ASP A 89 10.11 -12.08 -11.56
N ASP A 90 10.30 -10.87 -11.07
CA ASP A 90 10.28 -10.54 -9.63
C ASP A 90 8.99 -11.03 -8.93
N PHE A 91 7.85 -10.96 -9.64
CA PHE A 91 6.56 -11.36 -9.09
C PHE A 91 6.11 -12.77 -9.50
N GLY A 92 6.99 -13.55 -10.16
CA GLY A 92 6.69 -14.92 -10.60
C GLY A 92 5.54 -14.99 -11.59
N LEU A 93 5.38 -13.97 -12.45
CA LEU A 93 4.28 -13.83 -13.41
C LEU A 93 4.68 -14.20 -14.84
N THR A 94 5.95 -14.51 -15.11
CA THR A 94 6.48 -14.77 -16.43
C THR A 94 5.70 -15.85 -17.18
N ARG A 95 5.31 -16.95 -16.51
CA ARG A 95 4.53 -18.03 -17.11
C ARG A 95 3.06 -17.66 -17.36
N LEU A 96 2.58 -16.62 -16.71
CA LEU A 96 1.20 -16.13 -16.78
C LEU A 96 1.06 -14.89 -17.66
N ARG A 97 2.12 -14.44 -18.33
CA ARG A 97 2.17 -13.16 -19.04
C ARG A 97 1.03 -12.94 -20.02
N THR A 98 0.62 -13.98 -20.74
CA THR A 98 -0.48 -13.94 -21.72
C THR A 98 -1.82 -14.38 -21.15
N ALA A 99 -1.87 -14.78 -19.87
CA ALA A 99 -3.10 -15.21 -19.23
C ALA A 99 -4.04 -13.99 -19.07
N PRO A 100 -5.35 -14.15 -19.36
CA PRO A 100 -6.34 -13.13 -19.06
C PRO A 100 -6.36 -12.85 -17.54
N ALA A 101 -6.42 -11.59 -17.15
CA ALA A 101 -6.42 -11.19 -15.73
C ALA A 101 -7.56 -11.82 -14.91
N MET A 102 -8.68 -12.12 -15.57
CA MET A 102 -9.83 -12.80 -14.95
C MET A 102 -9.58 -14.27 -14.60
N ALA A 103 -8.61 -14.91 -15.22
CA ALA A 103 -8.27 -16.32 -14.99
C ALA A 103 -7.31 -16.52 -13.81
N LEU A 104 -6.76 -15.44 -13.24
CA LEU A 104 -5.80 -15.50 -12.15
C LEU A 104 -6.46 -15.90 -10.83
N SER A 105 -5.77 -16.73 -10.05
CA SER A 105 -6.08 -16.95 -8.64
C SER A 105 -5.96 -15.64 -7.83
N GLY A 106 -6.47 -15.62 -6.59
CA GLY A 106 -6.39 -14.43 -5.73
C GLY A 106 -4.97 -13.94 -5.51
N GLY A 107 -4.04 -14.85 -5.20
CA GLY A 107 -2.63 -14.52 -4.99
C GLY A 107 -1.92 -14.05 -6.27
N GLU A 108 -2.14 -14.72 -7.42
CA GLU A 108 -1.57 -14.30 -8.70
C GLU A 108 -2.08 -12.91 -9.11
N ARG A 109 -3.36 -12.66 -8.90
CA ARG A 109 -3.99 -11.36 -9.16
C ARG A 109 -3.35 -10.27 -8.31
N ARG A 110 -3.18 -10.52 -7.01
CA ARG A 110 -2.55 -9.57 -6.09
C ARG A 110 -1.13 -9.25 -6.49
N ARG A 111 -0.32 -10.26 -6.86
CA ARG A 111 1.03 -10.04 -7.39
C ARG A 111 1.03 -9.20 -8.66
N CYS A 112 0.08 -9.43 -9.58
CA CYS A 112 -0.06 -8.62 -10.78
C CYS A 112 -0.45 -7.16 -10.48
N GLU A 113 -1.36 -6.92 -9.54
CA GLU A 113 -1.73 -5.57 -9.09
C GLU A 113 -0.54 -4.80 -8.49
N ILE A 114 0.29 -5.50 -7.73
CA ILE A 114 1.49 -4.94 -7.12
C ILE A 114 2.54 -4.62 -8.18
N ALA A 115 2.84 -5.57 -9.08
CA ALA A 115 3.77 -5.36 -10.19
C ALA A 115 3.34 -4.17 -11.05
N ARG A 116 2.04 -4.04 -11.32
CA ARG A 116 1.46 -2.89 -12.02
C ARG A 116 1.64 -1.58 -11.24
N ALA A 117 1.43 -1.58 -9.92
CA ALA A 117 1.62 -0.37 -9.11
C ALA A 117 3.09 0.05 -9.08
N LEU A 118 4.03 -0.90 -9.04
CA LEU A 118 5.46 -0.64 -9.09
C LEU A 118 5.95 -0.19 -10.47
N ALA A 119 5.21 -0.49 -11.54
CA ALA A 119 5.53 -0.02 -12.90
C ALA A 119 5.55 1.52 -13.01
N ALA A 120 4.86 2.24 -12.10
CA ALA A 120 4.94 3.69 -12.00
C ALA A 120 6.19 4.21 -11.27
N ASN A 121 7.07 3.32 -10.82
CA ASN A 121 8.28 3.63 -10.05
C ASN A 121 8.02 4.55 -8.83
N PRO A 122 7.11 4.15 -7.92
CA PRO A 122 6.76 4.99 -6.78
C PRO A 122 7.90 5.09 -5.76
N SER A 123 8.01 6.25 -5.08
CA SER A 123 8.86 6.43 -3.90
C SER A 123 8.12 6.10 -2.59
N ILE A 124 6.80 6.20 -2.61
CA ILE A 124 5.91 5.88 -1.48
C ILE A 124 4.76 5.03 -1.98
N MET A 125 4.47 3.92 -1.29
CA MET A 125 3.34 3.03 -1.58
C MET A 125 2.31 3.08 -0.45
N LEU A 126 1.07 3.36 -0.79
CA LEU A 126 -0.07 3.31 0.11
C LEU A 126 -0.78 1.94 -0.02
N LEU A 127 -0.88 1.18 1.05
CA LEU A 127 -1.55 -0.12 1.12
C LEU A 127 -2.80 -0.01 2.01
N ASP A 128 -3.96 -0.13 1.39
CA ASP A 128 -5.23 -0.02 2.10
C ASP A 128 -5.73 -1.41 2.50
N GLU A 129 -5.74 -1.67 3.81
CA GLU A 129 -6.14 -2.94 4.43
C GLU A 129 -5.58 -4.18 3.72
N PRO A 130 -4.25 -4.29 3.52
CA PRO A 130 -3.67 -5.36 2.74
C PRO A 130 -3.87 -6.76 3.33
N PHE A 131 -4.19 -6.88 4.62
CA PHE A 131 -4.49 -8.14 5.30
C PHE A 131 -5.99 -8.47 5.38
N ALA A 132 -6.87 -7.59 4.87
CA ALA A 132 -8.29 -7.80 4.96
C ALA A 132 -8.78 -8.94 4.03
N GLY A 133 -9.50 -9.89 4.59
CA GLY A 133 -10.14 -10.97 3.82
C GLY A 133 -9.19 -11.95 3.15
N ILE A 134 -7.91 -11.98 3.55
CA ILE A 134 -6.94 -12.97 3.07
C ILE A 134 -6.90 -14.18 4.02
N ASP A 135 -6.62 -15.34 3.43
CA ASP A 135 -6.35 -16.54 4.21
C ASP A 135 -4.97 -16.46 4.92
N PRO A 136 -4.79 -17.20 6.04
CA PRO A 136 -3.56 -17.13 6.83
C PRO A 136 -2.28 -17.49 6.05
N LEU A 137 -2.36 -18.30 5.00
CA LEU A 137 -1.21 -18.66 4.18
C LEU A 137 -0.76 -17.50 3.30
N SER A 138 -1.70 -16.68 2.86
CA SER A 138 -1.41 -15.50 2.02
C SER A 138 -0.94 -14.28 2.82
N ILE A 139 -0.99 -14.32 4.17
CA ILE A 139 -0.44 -13.25 5.02
C ILE A 139 1.07 -13.14 4.84
N SER A 140 1.77 -14.29 4.73
CA SER A 140 3.22 -14.30 4.48
C SER A 140 3.58 -13.60 3.17
N ASP A 141 2.79 -13.78 2.11
CA ASP A 141 3.04 -13.15 0.81
C ASP A 141 2.98 -11.61 0.90
N ILE A 142 2.07 -11.07 1.73
CA ILE A 142 1.97 -9.62 1.97
C ILE A 142 3.15 -9.12 2.82
N ARG A 143 3.57 -9.88 3.81
CA ARG A 143 4.76 -9.56 4.61
C ARG A 143 6.00 -9.48 3.72
N ASP A 144 6.22 -10.50 2.91
CA ASP A 144 7.36 -10.58 1.98
C ASP A 144 7.33 -9.42 0.99
N LEU A 145 6.15 -9.06 0.49
CA LEU A 145 5.96 -7.88 -0.34
C LEU A 145 6.40 -6.60 0.36
N VAL A 146 5.93 -6.35 1.59
CA VAL A 146 6.28 -5.12 2.32
C VAL A 146 7.78 -5.06 2.58
N ILE A 147 8.41 -6.19 2.89
CA ILE A 147 9.85 -6.30 3.07
C ILE A 147 10.58 -6.00 1.75
N ASP A 148 10.10 -6.54 0.63
CA ASP A 148 10.69 -6.26 -0.69
C ASP A 148 10.58 -4.77 -1.06
N LEU A 149 9.42 -4.15 -0.88
CA LEU A 149 9.24 -2.70 -1.08
C LEU A 149 10.24 -1.88 -0.25
N LYS A 150 10.39 -2.23 1.02
CA LYS A 150 11.33 -1.60 1.94
C LYS A 150 12.78 -1.76 1.49
N THR A 151 13.16 -2.96 1.03
CA THR A 151 14.50 -3.27 0.52
C THR A 151 14.82 -2.47 -0.75
N ARG A 152 13.80 -2.17 -1.56
CA ARG A 152 13.90 -1.28 -2.74
C ARG A 152 13.95 0.21 -2.39
N GLY A 153 13.90 0.56 -1.10
CA GLY A 153 13.90 1.95 -0.62
C GLY A 153 12.56 2.67 -0.80
N ILE A 154 11.48 1.93 -1.02
CA ILE A 154 10.13 2.48 -1.15
C ILE A 154 9.53 2.65 0.25
N GLY A 155 9.09 3.86 0.59
CA GLY A 155 8.31 4.10 1.81
C GLY A 155 6.95 3.41 1.74
N VAL A 156 6.51 2.76 2.83
CA VAL A 156 5.22 2.07 2.84
C VAL A 156 4.34 2.63 3.96
N LEU A 157 3.15 3.09 3.59
CA LEU A 157 2.10 3.45 4.55
C LEU A 157 0.97 2.42 4.46
N ILE A 158 0.70 1.75 5.58
CA ILE A 158 -0.32 0.70 5.69
C ILE A 158 -1.46 1.19 6.57
N THR A 159 -2.72 1.01 6.13
CA THR A 159 -3.89 1.00 7.01
C THR A 159 -4.35 -0.44 7.18
N ASP A 160 -4.61 -0.89 8.39
CA ASP A 160 -5.22 -2.20 8.62
C ASP A 160 -5.94 -2.23 9.97
N HIS A 161 -6.80 -3.22 10.14
CA HIS A 161 -7.45 -3.55 11.41
C HIS A 161 -6.79 -4.76 12.09
N ASN A 162 -5.96 -5.52 11.36
CA ASN A 162 -5.16 -6.61 11.91
C ASN A 162 -3.89 -6.05 12.56
N VAL A 163 -4.02 -5.68 13.82
CA VAL A 163 -2.97 -4.96 14.56
C VAL A 163 -1.69 -5.79 14.66
N ARG A 164 -1.81 -7.07 15.02
CA ARG A 164 -0.66 -7.94 15.25
C ARG A 164 0.20 -8.08 13.99
N GLU A 165 -0.42 -8.46 12.88
CA GLU A 165 0.28 -8.64 11.60
C GLU A 165 0.93 -7.34 11.11
N THR A 166 0.24 -6.19 11.33
CA THR A 166 0.77 -4.89 10.95
C THR A 166 1.97 -4.49 11.82
N LEU A 167 1.88 -4.64 13.15
CA LEU A 167 2.96 -4.25 14.06
C LEU A 167 4.24 -5.07 13.86
N ASP A 168 4.13 -6.30 13.38
CA ASP A 168 5.27 -7.17 13.11
C ASP A 168 6.14 -6.70 11.93
N ILE A 169 5.61 -5.86 11.02
CA ILE A 169 6.31 -5.48 9.77
C ILE A 169 6.62 -3.99 9.66
N VAL A 170 6.07 -3.16 10.54
CA VAL A 170 6.26 -1.69 10.48
C VAL A 170 7.36 -1.21 11.42
N ASP A 171 8.07 -0.16 11.01
CA ASP A 171 9.06 0.50 11.87
C ASP A 171 8.42 1.50 12.82
N ARG A 172 7.28 2.07 12.43
CA ARG A 172 6.51 3.05 13.19
C ARG A 172 5.03 2.81 13.03
N ALA A 173 4.27 3.07 14.09
CA ALA A 173 2.83 2.99 14.07
C ALA A 173 2.19 4.28 14.59
N CYS A 174 1.06 4.64 14.00
CA CYS A 174 0.24 5.75 14.45
C CYS A 174 -1.18 5.23 14.67
N ILE A 175 -1.76 5.51 15.84
CA ILE A 175 -3.14 5.16 16.16
C ILE A 175 -4.02 6.40 16.10
N ILE A 176 -5.09 6.32 15.29
CA ILE A 176 -6.17 7.30 15.29
C ILE A 176 -7.32 6.77 16.15
N TYR A 177 -7.79 7.59 17.05
CA TYR A 177 -8.94 7.32 17.90
C TYR A 177 -9.81 8.57 18.03
N GLY A 178 -11.11 8.46 17.72
CA GLY A 178 -12.03 9.60 17.79
C GLY A 178 -11.60 10.81 16.93
N GLY A 179 -11.02 10.57 15.75
CA GLY A 179 -10.54 11.62 14.83
C GLY A 179 -9.23 12.32 15.26
N ARG A 180 -8.53 11.80 16.25
CA ARG A 180 -7.26 12.37 16.75
C ARG A 180 -6.17 11.31 16.80
N VAL A 181 -4.92 11.75 16.71
CA VAL A 181 -3.78 10.88 16.97
C VAL A 181 -3.72 10.57 18.46
N LEU A 182 -3.98 9.31 18.81
CA LEU A 182 -3.86 8.80 20.17
C LEU A 182 -2.40 8.49 20.51
N PHE A 183 -1.67 7.92 19.56
CA PHE A 183 -0.27 7.51 19.74
C PHE A 183 0.47 7.56 18.39
N ALA A 184 1.77 7.87 18.45
CA ALA A 184 2.68 7.74 17.32
C ALA A 184 4.09 7.39 17.82
N GLY A 185 4.64 6.23 17.44
CA GLY A 185 5.93 5.76 17.89
C GLY A 185 6.32 4.41 17.31
N THR A 186 7.24 3.69 17.97
CA THR A 186 7.59 2.32 17.58
C THR A 186 6.51 1.31 18.00
N PRO A 187 6.44 0.12 17.39
CA PRO A 187 5.55 -0.94 17.85
C PRO A 187 5.73 -1.29 19.34
N GLN A 188 6.96 -1.31 19.83
CA GLN A 188 7.29 -1.61 21.23
C GLN A 188 6.71 -0.57 22.17
N ASP A 189 6.92 0.72 21.85
CA ASP A 189 6.37 1.84 22.65
C ASP A 189 4.83 1.84 22.63
N LEU A 190 4.25 1.47 21.48
CA LEU A 190 2.79 1.38 21.30
C LEU A 190 2.18 0.34 22.24
N VAL A 191 2.78 -0.85 22.29
CA VAL A 191 2.28 -1.95 23.15
C VAL A 191 2.48 -1.65 24.64
N ALA A 192 3.47 -0.84 24.99
CA ALA A 192 3.75 -0.41 26.35
C ALA A 192 2.84 0.75 26.83
N ASP A 193 2.20 1.48 25.91
CA ASP A 193 1.37 2.65 26.26
C ASP A 193 0.05 2.23 26.93
N GLU A 194 -0.18 2.70 28.15
CA GLU A 194 -1.37 2.36 28.95
C GLU A 194 -2.68 2.83 28.30
N ASN A 195 -2.69 4.00 27.64
CA ASN A 195 -3.89 4.53 26.99
C ASN A 195 -4.23 3.72 25.73
N VAL A 196 -3.21 3.32 24.97
CA VAL A 196 -3.38 2.46 23.81
C VAL A 196 -3.94 1.10 24.22
N ARG A 197 -3.40 0.49 25.27
CA ARG A 197 -3.89 -0.78 25.82
C ARG A 197 -5.34 -0.65 26.27
N ARG A 198 -5.66 0.35 27.05
CA ARG A 198 -7.01 0.56 27.59
C ARG A 198 -8.06 0.86 26.53
N LEU A 199 -7.73 1.65 25.51
CA LEU A 199 -8.70 2.20 24.56
C LEU A 199 -8.78 1.40 23.25
N TYR A 200 -7.73 0.64 22.90
CA TYR A 200 -7.64 0.03 21.57
C TYR A 200 -7.19 -1.44 21.57
N LEU A 201 -6.09 -1.79 22.22
CA LEU A 201 -5.53 -3.15 22.14
C LEU A 201 -6.21 -4.14 23.09
N GLY A 202 -6.70 -3.67 24.24
CA GLY A 202 -7.07 -4.51 25.38
C GLY A 202 -5.89 -4.85 26.29
N GLU A 203 -6.18 -5.11 27.58
CA GLU A 203 -5.14 -5.31 28.60
C GLU A 203 -4.26 -6.54 28.36
N ASN A 204 -4.82 -7.56 27.75
CA ASN A 204 -4.15 -8.86 27.52
C ASN A 204 -3.42 -8.95 26.16
N PHE A 205 -3.30 -7.83 25.42
CA PHE A 205 -2.62 -7.86 24.13
C PHE A 205 -1.11 -8.06 24.31
N THR A 206 -0.56 -9.01 23.52
CA THR A 206 0.88 -9.28 23.38
C THR A 206 1.21 -9.41 21.89
N LEU A 207 2.38 -8.92 21.49
CA LEU A 207 2.98 -9.15 20.17
C LEU A 207 3.40 -10.60 20.02
#